data_5891c87f03c5c9587edb031de0bc87f2
#
_entry.id   5891c87f03c5c9587edb031de0bc87f2
#
_cell.length_a   1.000
_cell.length_b   1.000
_cell.length_c   1.000
_cell.angle_alpha   90.00
_cell.angle_beta   90.00
_cell.angle_gamma   90.00
#
_symmetry.space_group_name_H-M   'P 1'
#
loop_
_entity.id
_entity.type
_entity.pdbx_description
1 polymer ?
#
loop_
_entity_poly.entity_id
_entity_poly.type
_entity_poly.pdbx_seq_one_letter_code
_entity_poly.pdbx_strand_id
1 'polypeptide(L)'
;MKYADLQFIIHGYGYILYPFLLYFVCMKFKDYIESHQAFTTGDVYAIAAMEAAHTQLRRAVKSGKVERVRRGVYVSKTGKFTGEAPDPFLVARTADPEAVISYHSALVAHGVAHNVGFECAFRSAKVRSPFEYGGVRYVPYDLGDSPRTQAMRSRSYGTASVTTREQTLVDCLTSPGRAGGAEETVRSCSAFPYLDIDVLLEILGGAPAAVIARAGWLLDAKQADWGVADETLLSLEERLGHGPSKLDPKAKENRGWSLRWKLYLPETEGEVLSWTS
;
A
#
# COMPACT_ATOMS: atom_id res chain seq x y z
N MET A 1 -6.23 -29.32 -34.11
CA MET A 1 -4.80 -29.55 -34.34
C MET A 1 -4.35 -30.70 -33.45
N LYS A 2 -3.83 -31.75 -34.03
CA LYS A 2 -3.43 -32.98 -33.33
C LYS A 2 -2.01 -32.79 -32.77
N TYR A 3 -1.70 -33.50 -31.71
CA TYR A 3 -0.44 -33.46 -30.93
C TYR A 3 0.88 -33.58 -31.77
N ALA A 4 0.79 -33.93 -33.04
CA ALA A 4 1.93 -34.06 -33.94
C ALA A 4 2.52 -32.74 -34.45
N ASP A 5 1.73 -31.63 -34.44
CA ASP A 5 2.17 -30.37 -35.05
C ASP A 5 2.96 -29.48 -34.07
N LEU A 6 2.96 -29.79 -32.78
CA LEU A 6 3.73 -29.02 -31.76
C LEU A 6 5.20 -29.47 -31.67
N GLN A 7 5.58 -30.64 -32.14
CA GLN A 7 6.98 -31.14 -32.05
C GLN A 7 7.94 -30.45 -33.06
N PHE A 8 7.42 -29.86 -34.13
CA PHE A 8 8.28 -29.26 -35.16
C PHE A 8 8.74 -27.82 -34.86
N ILE A 9 8.18 -27.18 -33.87
CA ILE A 9 8.54 -25.78 -33.50
C ILE A 9 9.66 -25.69 -32.44
N ILE A 10 10.03 -26.85 -31.82
CA ILE A 10 10.94 -26.90 -30.66
C ILE A 10 12.43 -27.04 -31.05
N HIS A 11 12.76 -27.26 -32.31
CA HIS A 11 14.14 -27.60 -32.72
C HIS A 11 15.01 -26.44 -33.18
N GLY A 12 14.58 -25.18 -33.00
CA GLY A 12 15.32 -24.02 -33.56
C GLY A 12 16.00 -23.08 -32.58
N TYR A 13 15.64 -23.05 -31.32
CA TYR A 13 16.26 -22.13 -30.34
C TYR A 13 16.21 -22.74 -28.94
N GLY A 14 17.42 -22.97 -28.39
CA GLY A 14 17.60 -23.46 -27.01
C GLY A 14 17.14 -22.45 -25.98
N TYR A 15 15.86 -22.41 -25.65
CA TYR A 15 15.32 -21.68 -24.53
C TYR A 15 14.73 -22.67 -23.52
N ILE A 16 15.19 -22.53 -22.29
CA ILE A 16 14.58 -23.18 -21.12
C ILE A 16 13.16 -22.60 -21.00
N LEU A 17 12.19 -23.30 -21.58
CA LEU A 17 10.78 -23.03 -21.37
C LEU A 17 10.46 -23.35 -19.91
N TYR A 18 10.23 -22.32 -19.12
CA TYR A 18 9.81 -22.44 -17.73
C TYR A 18 8.61 -23.39 -17.63
N PRO A 19 8.64 -24.38 -16.73
CA PRO A 19 7.54 -25.34 -16.57
C PRO A 19 6.21 -24.68 -16.17
N PHE A 20 6.24 -23.42 -15.75
CA PHE A 20 5.06 -22.62 -15.42
C PHE A 20 4.16 -22.28 -16.63
N LEU A 21 4.69 -22.15 -17.84
CA LEU A 21 3.87 -21.84 -19.03
C LEU A 21 3.00 -23.03 -19.49
N LEU A 22 3.46 -24.25 -19.30
CA LEU A 22 2.72 -25.47 -19.70
C LEU A 22 1.53 -25.78 -18.79
N TYR A 23 1.55 -25.33 -17.54
CA TYR A 23 0.45 -25.58 -16.60
C TYR A 23 -0.78 -24.66 -16.87
N PHE A 24 -0.56 -23.48 -17.45
CA PHE A 24 -1.63 -22.52 -17.75
C PHE A 24 -2.46 -22.87 -19.00
N VAL A 25 -1.92 -23.63 -19.94
CA VAL A 25 -2.58 -23.95 -21.23
C VAL A 25 -3.75 -24.92 -21.10
N CYS A 26 -3.93 -25.60 -19.96
CA CYS A 26 -4.98 -26.61 -19.77
C CYS A 26 -6.05 -26.23 -18.71
N MET A 27 -5.96 -25.08 -18.04
CA MET A 27 -6.93 -24.72 -17.02
C MET A 27 -8.23 -24.21 -17.66
N LYS A 28 -9.37 -24.81 -17.32
CA LYS A 28 -10.67 -24.31 -17.78
C LYS A 28 -11.00 -23.00 -17.06
N PHE A 29 -11.68 -22.08 -17.75
CA PHE A 29 -12.10 -20.80 -17.17
C PHE A 29 -12.86 -20.94 -15.83
N LYS A 30 -13.70 -21.97 -15.70
CA LYS A 30 -14.39 -22.26 -14.45
C LYS A 30 -13.41 -22.53 -13.31
N ASP A 31 -12.45 -23.41 -13.52
CA ASP A 31 -11.46 -23.80 -12.50
C ASP A 31 -10.56 -22.61 -12.14
N TYR A 32 -10.30 -21.74 -13.12
CA TYR A 32 -9.53 -20.51 -12.92
C TYR A 32 -10.23 -19.56 -11.95
N ILE A 33 -11.51 -19.24 -12.18
CA ILE A 33 -12.27 -18.32 -11.31
C ILE A 33 -12.59 -18.94 -9.93
N GLU A 34 -12.61 -20.26 -9.79
CA GLU A 34 -12.77 -20.94 -8.51
C GLU A 34 -11.47 -20.96 -7.69
N SER A 35 -10.31 -20.75 -8.31
CA SER A 35 -8.99 -20.74 -7.67
C SER A 35 -8.40 -19.33 -7.47
N HIS A 36 -8.83 -18.32 -8.24
CA HIS A 36 -8.32 -16.96 -8.21
C HIS A 36 -9.42 -15.97 -7.81
N GLN A 37 -9.26 -15.33 -6.65
CA GLN A 37 -10.26 -14.40 -6.13
C GLN A 37 -10.30 -13.08 -6.92
N ALA A 38 -9.15 -12.54 -7.32
CA ALA A 38 -9.07 -11.36 -8.15
C ALA A 38 -8.16 -11.62 -9.37
N PHE A 39 -8.53 -11.08 -10.52
CA PHE A 39 -7.84 -11.33 -11.79
C PHE A 39 -8.13 -10.24 -12.81
N THR A 40 -7.32 -10.19 -13.86
CA THR A 40 -7.45 -9.25 -14.97
C THR A 40 -8.05 -9.90 -16.22
N THR A 41 -8.48 -9.07 -17.17
CA THR A 41 -8.83 -9.56 -18.52
C THR A 41 -7.63 -10.27 -19.18
N GLY A 42 -6.40 -9.77 -18.94
CA GLY A 42 -5.17 -10.37 -19.47
C GLY A 42 -4.94 -11.81 -18.99
N ASP A 43 -5.24 -12.06 -17.71
CA ASP A 43 -5.12 -13.40 -17.14
C ASP A 43 -6.08 -14.40 -17.79
N VAL A 44 -7.30 -13.94 -18.12
CA VAL A 44 -8.28 -14.78 -18.83
C VAL A 44 -7.84 -15.07 -20.26
N TYR A 45 -7.19 -14.12 -20.94
CA TYR A 45 -6.64 -14.34 -22.28
C TYR A 45 -5.47 -15.32 -22.29
N ALA A 46 -4.74 -15.40 -21.19
CA ALA A 46 -3.65 -16.37 -21.07
C ALA A 46 -4.14 -17.84 -21.03
N ILE A 47 -5.40 -18.08 -20.64
CA ILE A 47 -5.96 -19.42 -20.48
C ILE A 47 -6.99 -19.81 -21.57
N ALA A 48 -7.44 -18.85 -22.39
CA ALA A 48 -8.43 -19.09 -23.45
C ALA A 48 -8.21 -18.18 -24.64
N ALA A 49 -8.61 -18.61 -25.85
CA ALA A 49 -8.62 -17.74 -27.02
C ALA A 49 -9.47 -16.49 -26.76
N MET A 50 -9.06 -15.33 -27.29
CA MET A 50 -9.61 -14.00 -26.96
C MET A 50 -11.14 -13.93 -27.09
N GLU A 51 -11.73 -14.45 -28.16
CA GLU A 51 -13.19 -14.43 -28.35
C GLU A 51 -13.92 -15.32 -27.33
N ALA A 52 -13.39 -16.50 -27.05
CA ALA A 52 -13.91 -17.41 -26.03
C ALA A 52 -13.80 -16.80 -24.64
N ALA A 53 -12.67 -16.17 -24.33
CA ALA A 53 -12.41 -15.46 -23.07
C ALA A 53 -13.42 -14.35 -22.82
N HIS A 54 -13.65 -13.47 -23.81
CA HIS A 54 -14.64 -12.40 -23.71
C HIS A 54 -16.06 -12.93 -23.47
N THR A 55 -16.43 -13.97 -24.23
CA THR A 55 -17.76 -14.56 -24.11
C THR A 55 -17.97 -15.21 -22.74
N GLN A 56 -16.99 -15.98 -22.26
CA GLN A 56 -17.03 -16.63 -20.94
C GLN A 56 -17.08 -15.61 -19.81
N LEU A 57 -16.23 -14.57 -19.85
CA LEU A 57 -16.18 -13.51 -18.86
C LEU A 57 -17.50 -12.72 -18.80
N ARG A 58 -18.05 -12.35 -19.96
CA ARG A 58 -19.36 -11.67 -20.04
C ARG A 58 -20.51 -12.53 -19.47
N ARG A 59 -20.50 -13.83 -19.74
CA ARG A 59 -21.48 -14.77 -19.17
C ARG A 59 -21.32 -14.90 -17.67
N ALA A 60 -20.10 -14.99 -17.16
CA ALA A 60 -19.81 -15.08 -15.73
C ALA A 60 -20.24 -13.81 -14.98
N VAL A 61 -20.00 -12.63 -15.55
CA VAL A 61 -20.49 -11.36 -14.99
C VAL A 61 -22.02 -11.31 -14.99
N LYS A 62 -22.67 -11.68 -16.11
CA LYS A 62 -24.13 -11.70 -16.21
C LYS A 62 -24.79 -12.67 -15.21
N SER A 63 -24.12 -13.79 -14.90
CA SER A 63 -24.63 -14.78 -13.92
C SER A 63 -24.26 -14.49 -12.48
N GLY A 64 -23.58 -13.37 -12.18
CA GLY A 64 -23.12 -13.01 -10.84
C GLY A 64 -21.97 -13.85 -10.28
N LYS A 65 -21.38 -14.74 -11.09
CA LYS A 65 -20.22 -15.55 -10.68
C LYS A 65 -18.93 -14.74 -10.60
N VAL A 66 -18.88 -13.63 -11.30
CA VAL A 66 -17.77 -12.69 -11.35
C VAL A 66 -18.34 -11.28 -11.28
N GLU A 67 -17.71 -10.42 -10.52
CA GLU A 67 -18.02 -8.99 -10.47
C GLU A 67 -16.91 -8.17 -11.10
N ARG A 68 -17.27 -7.09 -11.77
CA ARG A 68 -16.30 -6.17 -12.33
C ARG A 68 -16.00 -5.07 -11.32
N VAL A 69 -14.77 -5.02 -10.86
CA VAL A 69 -14.27 -3.98 -9.94
C VAL A 69 -14.07 -2.65 -10.69
N ARG A 70 -13.35 -2.73 -11.81
CA ARG A 70 -13.08 -1.62 -12.72
C ARG A 70 -12.78 -2.17 -14.12
N ARG A 71 -12.49 -1.29 -15.09
CA ARG A 71 -12.13 -1.75 -16.44
C ARG A 71 -10.91 -2.69 -16.38
N GLY A 72 -11.11 -3.92 -16.83
CA GLY A 72 -10.06 -4.93 -16.91
C GLY A 72 -9.73 -5.67 -15.62
N VAL A 73 -10.40 -5.36 -14.49
CA VAL A 73 -10.18 -6.01 -13.18
C VAL A 73 -11.48 -6.61 -12.68
N TYR A 74 -11.42 -7.85 -12.24
CA TYR A 74 -12.57 -8.66 -11.84
C TYR A 74 -12.30 -9.41 -10.54
N VAL A 75 -13.39 -9.73 -9.83
CA VAL A 75 -13.38 -10.54 -8.62
C VAL A 75 -14.34 -11.71 -8.78
N SER A 76 -13.89 -12.88 -8.40
CA SER A 76 -14.69 -14.09 -8.36
C SER A 76 -15.63 -14.10 -7.16
N LYS A 77 -16.86 -14.53 -7.41
CA LYS A 77 -17.91 -14.74 -6.41
C LYS A 77 -18.39 -16.20 -6.38
N THR A 78 -17.51 -17.12 -6.82
CA THR A 78 -17.86 -18.55 -6.96
C THR A 78 -16.91 -19.45 -6.17
N GLY A 79 -17.34 -20.68 -5.93
CA GLY A 79 -16.56 -21.64 -5.16
C GLY A 79 -16.30 -21.14 -3.73
N LYS A 80 -15.07 -21.20 -3.28
CA LYS A 80 -14.64 -20.75 -1.94
C LYS A 80 -14.73 -19.25 -1.72
N PHE A 81 -14.96 -18.46 -2.75
CA PHE A 81 -15.08 -17.00 -2.67
C PHE A 81 -16.53 -16.50 -2.61
N THR A 82 -17.50 -17.45 -2.53
CA THR A 82 -18.92 -17.10 -2.44
C THR A 82 -19.20 -16.39 -1.11
N GLY A 83 -19.74 -15.17 -1.18
CA GLY A 83 -20.08 -14.37 -0.01
C GLY A 83 -18.89 -13.64 0.65
N GLU A 84 -17.66 -13.88 0.18
CA GLU A 84 -16.47 -13.22 0.72
C GLU A 84 -16.12 -11.95 -0.03
N ALA A 85 -15.68 -10.92 0.72
CA ALA A 85 -15.04 -9.75 0.15
C ALA A 85 -13.55 -10.06 -0.09
N PRO A 86 -12.97 -9.65 -1.22
CA PRO A 86 -11.53 -9.80 -1.44
C PRO A 86 -10.76 -8.87 -0.51
N ASP A 87 -9.55 -9.29 -0.14
CA ASP A 87 -8.60 -8.42 0.54
C ASP A 87 -8.31 -7.17 -0.32
N PRO A 88 -8.36 -5.96 0.25
CA PRO A 88 -8.12 -4.73 -0.51
C PRO A 88 -6.75 -4.68 -1.19
N PHE A 89 -5.71 -5.24 -0.58
CA PHE A 89 -4.37 -5.25 -1.17
C PHE A 89 -4.27 -6.19 -2.37
N LEU A 90 -5.03 -7.30 -2.35
CA LEU A 90 -5.17 -8.17 -3.51
C LEU A 90 -5.80 -7.42 -4.70
N VAL A 91 -6.85 -6.65 -4.47
CA VAL A 91 -7.52 -5.86 -5.51
C VAL A 91 -6.61 -4.77 -6.06
N ALA A 92 -5.91 -4.03 -5.19
CA ALA A 92 -4.96 -2.98 -5.60
C ALA A 92 -3.84 -3.57 -6.47
N ARG A 93 -3.23 -4.69 -6.04
CA ARG A 93 -2.18 -5.40 -6.78
C ARG A 93 -2.69 -6.00 -8.10
N THR A 94 -3.93 -6.47 -8.13
CA THR A 94 -4.53 -6.99 -9.38
C THR A 94 -4.78 -5.84 -10.38
N ALA A 95 -5.13 -4.65 -9.89
CA ALA A 95 -5.30 -3.47 -10.73
C ALA A 95 -3.97 -2.94 -11.28
N ASP A 96 -2.90 -3.04 -10.49
CA ASP A 96 -1.52 -2.73 -10.87
C ASP A 96 -0.56 -3.67 -10.12
N PRO A 97 0.12 -4.61 -10.80
CA PRO A 97 1.09 -5.50 -10.17
C PRO A 97 2.27 -4.77 -9.48
N GLU A 98 2.58 -3.54 -9.94
CA GLU A 98 3.64 -2.69 -9.38
C GLU A 98 3.11 -1.72 -8.31
N ALA A 99 1.84 -1.87 -7.89
CA ALA A 99 1.27 -1.04 -6.84
C ALA A 99 2.05 -1.21 -5.52
N VAL A 100 2.34 -0.07 -4.87
CA VAL A 100 2.99 -0.01 -3.56
C VAL A 100 1.97 0.46 -2.52
N ILE A 101 1.61 -0.42 -1.60
CA ILE A 101 0.72 -0.08 -0.47
C ILE A 101 1.43 0.97 0.39
N SER A 102 0.74 2.07 0.70
CA SER A 102 1.35 3.28 1.29
C SER A 102 0.41 3.97 2.27
N TYR A 103 0.91 4.95 3.02
CA TYR A 103 0.15 5.76 3.98
C TYR A 103 -0.58 4.89 5.02
N HIS A 104 -1.85 5.20 5.32
CA HIS A 104 -2.64 4.42 6.29
C HIS A 104 -2.69 2.93 5.98
N SER A 105 -2.79 2.56 4.71
CA SER A 105 -2.83 1.14 4.30
C SER A 105 -1.50 0.43 4.56
N ALA A 106 -0.37 1.14 4.54
CA ALA A 106 0.91 0.57 4.96
C ALA A 106 0.97 0.38 6.49
N LEU A 107 0.40 1.30 7.28
CA LEU A 107 0.26 1.11 8.74
C LEU A 107 -0.58 -0.14 9.05
N VAL A 108 -1.69 -0.35 8.32
CA VAL A 108 -2.50 -1.59 8.41
C VAL A 108 -1.67 -2.82 8.04
N ALA A 109 -0.90 -2.78 6.96
CA ALA A 109 -0.06 -3.89 6.53
C ALA A 109 1.03 -4.23 7.56
N HIS A 110 1.60 -3.22 8.21
CA HIS A 110 2.57 -3.38 9.31
C HIS A 110 1.92 -3.83 10.64
N GLY A 111 0.60 -3.82 10.74
CA GLY A 111 -0.13 -4.19 11.95
C GLY A 111 -0.08 -3.15 13.06
N VAL A 112 0.18 -1.88 12.73
CA VAL A 112 0.31 -0.76 13.69
C VAL A 112 -0.77 0.30 13.55
N ALA A 113 -1.70 0.16 12.60
CA ALA A 113 -2.81 1.11 12.46
C ALA A 113 -3.70 1.12 13.72
N HIS A 114 -3.92 2.30 14.29
CA HIS A 114 -4.76 2.47 15.47
C HIS A 114 -6.24 2.30 15.13
N ASN A 115 -6.68 2.86 14.01
CA ASN A 115 -8.05 2.74 13.51
C ASN A 115 -8.15 1.86 12.27
N VAL A 116 -9.32 1.26 12.07
CA VAL A 116 -9.64 0.54 10.84
C VAL A 116 -10.12 1.55 9.79
N GLY A 117 -9.40 1.65 8.67
CA GLY A 117 -9.77 2.52 7.57
C GLY A 117 -10.65 1.80 6.53
N PHE A 118 -11.52 2.57 5.86
CA PHE A 118 -12.32 2.10 4.71
C PHE A 118 -11.64 2.42 3.36
N GLU A 119 -10.40 2.86 3.39
CA GLU A 119 -9.62 3.19 2.18
C GLU A 119 -8.46 2.23 2.02
N CYS A 120 -8.17 1.87 0.76
CA CYS A 120 -6.93 1.23 0.35
C CYS A 120 -6.08 2.27 -0.39
N ALA A 121 -5.11 2.84 0.30
CA ALA A 121 -4.16 3.81 -0.24
C ALA A 121 -2.94 3.08 -0.83
N PHE A 122 -2.60 3.39 -2.07
CA PHE A 122 -1.44 2.80 -2.74
C PHE A 122 -0.85 3.76 -3.76
N ARG A 123 0.44 3.62 -4.05
CA ARG A 123 1.11 4.35 -5.13
C ARG A 123 1.06 3.51 -6.40
N SER A 124 0.82 4.15 -7.54
CA SER A 124 0.72 3.46 -8.82
C SER A 124 1.09 4.39 -9.98
N ALA A 125 1.83 3.85 -10.94
CA ALA A 125 2.04 4.49 -12.22
C ALA A 125 0.89 4.25 -13.19
N LYS A 126 0.14 3.18 -13.02
CA LYS A 126 -0.90 2.69 -13.95
C LYS A 126 -2.31 3.14 -13.57
N VAL A 127 -2.66 3.08 -12.28
CA VAL A 127 -3.98 3.48 -11.78
C VAL A 127 -3.94 4.95 -11.39
N ARG A 128 -4.71 5.81 -12.06
CA ARG A 128 -4.67 7.27 -11.87
C ARG A 128 -5.92 7.84 -11.20
N SER A 129 -6.99 7.08 -11.11
CA SER A 129 -8.26 7.56 -10.57
C SER A 129 -8.77 6.65 -9.46
N PRO A 130 -9.29 7.21 -8.38
CA PRO A 130 -9.95 6.45 -7.32
C PRO A 130 -11.11 5.62 -7.87
N PHE A 131 -11.39 4.51 -7.21
CA PHE A 131 -12.54 3.66 -7.49
C PHE A 131 -13.04 3.02 -6.18
N GLU A 132 -14.25 2.50 -6.21
CA GLU A 132 -14.85 1.83 -5.05
C GLU A 132 -15.26 0.41 -5.40
N TYR A 133 -15.05 -0.51 -4.43
CA TYR A 133 -15.51 -1.88 -4.54
C TYR A 133 -15.62 -2.52 -3.15
N GLY A 134 -16.72 -3.23 -2.91
CA GLY A 134 -16.93 -3.98 -1.67
C GLY A 134 -16.91 -3.12 -0.40
N GLY A 135 -17.33 -1.86 -0.47
CA GLY A 135 -17.31 -0.92 0.64
C GLY A 135 -15.93 -0.29 0.91
N VAL A 136 -14.93 -0.62 0.11
CA VAL A 136 -13.57 -0.05 0.21
C VAL A 136 -13.37 0.96 -0.90
N ARG A 137 -12.83 2.13 -0.56
CA ARG A 137 -12.38 3.15 -1.49
C ARG A 137 -10.90 2.96 -1.79
N TYR A 138 -10.57 2.73 -3.04
CA TYR A 138 -9.21 2.56 -3.54
C TYR A 138 -8.67 3.89 -4.01
N VAL A 139 -7.63 4.39 -3.36
CA VAL A 139 -7.08 5.72 -3.61
C VAL A 139 -5.66 5.60 -4.13
N PRO A 140 -5.45 5.74 -5.46
CA PRO A 140 -4.11 5.76 -6.03
C PRO A 140 -3.46 7.12 -5.80
N TYR A 141 -2.18 7.09 -5.46
CA TYR A 141 -1.29 8.25 -5.43
C TYR A 141 -0.18 8.06 -6.46
N ASP A 142 0.42 9.15 -6.88
CA ASP A 142 1.60 9.08 -7.75
C ASP A 142 2.72 8.29 -7.08
N LEU A 143 3.46 7.55 -7.91
CA LEU A 143 4.58 6.75 -7.42
C LEU A 143 5.66 7.65 -6.78
N GLY A 144 5.84 8.87 -7.30
CA GLY A 144 6.85 9.82 -6.83
C GLY A 144 8.25 9.31 -7.07
N ASP A 145 9.20 9.87 -6.34
CA ASP A 145 10.54 9.33 -6.25
C ASP A 145 10.47 7.96 -5.58
N SER A 146 11.15 6.97 -6.15
CA SER A 146 11.08 5.55 -5.77
C SER A 146 11.05 5.35 -4.24
N PRO A 147 9.89 5.07 -3.63
CA PRO A 147 9.81 4.90 -2.18
C PRO A 147 10.55 3.63 -1.77
N ARG A 148 11.13 3.61 -0.58
CA ARG A 148 11.70 2.39 -0.03
C ARG A 148 10.57 1.40 0.27
N THR A 149 10.68 0.20 -0.27
CA THR A 149 9.64 -0.82 -0.19
C THR A 149 10.18 -2.15 0.30
N GLN A 150 9.27 -2.96 0.82
CA GLN A 150 9.53 -4.34 1.18
C GLN A 150 8.38 -5.24 0.70
N ALA A 151 8.69 -6.49 0.44
CA ALA A 151 7.68 -7.48 0.11
C ALA A 151 7.04 -8.02 1.39
N MET A 152 5.73 -7.90 1.53
CA MET A 152 4.97 -8.48 2.62
C MET A 152 4.06 -9.60 2.11
N ARG A 153 3.95 -10.69 2.88
CA ARG A 153 3.14 -11.85 2.53
C ARG A 153 1.97 -12.05 3.48
N SER A 154 0.81 -12.33 2.92
CA SER A 154 -0.37 -12.75 3.66
C SER A 154 -1.11 -13.85 2.89
N ARG A 155 -1.90 -14.65 3.62
CA ARG A 155 -2.77 -15.65 2.99
C ARG A 155 -3.89 -15.01 2.18
N SER A 156 -4.35 -13.83 2.55
CA SER A 156 -5.46 -13.14 1.91
C SER A 156 -5.08 -12.44 0.61
N TYR A 157 -3.88 -11.82 0.54
CA TYR A 157 -3.47 -11.06 -0.66
C TYR A 157 -2.23 -11.61 -1.38
N GLY A 158 -1.62 -12.68 -0.86
CA GLY A 158 -0.36 -13.22 -1.39
C GLY A 158 0.82 -12.33 -1.03
N THR A 159 1.63 -11.92 -2.00
CA THR A 159 2.76 -10.99 -1.80
C THR A 159 2.41 -9.62 -2.34
N ALA A 160 2.52 -8.57 -1.54
CA ALA A 160 2.35 -7.18 -1.95
C ALA A 160 3.61 -6.37 -1.65
N SER A 161 3.89 -5.36 -2.47
CA SER A 161 4.90 -4.34 -2.17
C SER A 161 4.30 -3.31 -1.22
N VAL A 162 4.97 -3.04 -0.11
CA VAL A 162 4.54 -2.11 0.93
C VAL A 162 5.70 -1.17 1.23
N THR A 163 5.46 0.09 1.52
CA THR A 163 6.52 1.00 2.00
C THR A 163 7.15 0.45 3.29
N THR A 164 8.48 0.58 3.47
CA THR A 164 9.14 0.18 4.73
C THR A 164 8.57 0.97 5.90
N ARG A 165 8.88 0.60 7.14
CA ARG A 165 8.41 1.33 8.33
C ARG A 165 8.85 2.78 8.31
N GLU A 166 10.12 3.03 8.02
CA GLU A 166 10.74 4.35 7.95
C GLU A 166 10.09 5.20 6.83
N GLN A 167 9.92 4.61 5.65
CA GLN A 167 9.22 5.29 4.55
C GLN A 167 7.75 5.57 4.90
N THR A 168 7.06 4.62 5.52
CA THR A 168 5.67 4.78 5.95
C THR A 168 5.54 5.91 6.97
N LEU A 169 6.42 5.97 7.95
CA LEU A 169 6.46 7.05 8.94
C LEU A 169 6.63 8.41 8.26
N VAL A 170 7.63 8.56 7.38
CA VAL A 170 7.88 9.83 6.67
C VAL A 170 6.70 10.19 5.76
N ASP A 171 6.12 9.23 5.04
CA ASP A 171 4.95 9.45 4.20
C ASP A 171 3.74 9.97 5.01
N CYS A 172 3.47 9.35 6.14
CA CYS A 172 2.36 9.73 7.03
C CYS A 172 2.59 11.11 7.67
N LEU A 173 3.81 11.39 8.13
CA LEU A 173 4.18 12.71 8.66
C LEU A 173 4.20 13.80 7.59
N THR A 174 4.50 13.45 6.34
CA THR A 174 4.42 14.39 5.20
C THR A 174 2.97 14.77 4.90
N SER A 175 2.07 13.80 4.96
CA SER A 175 0.67 13.97 4.62
C SER A 175 -0.26 13.30 5.64
N PRO A 176 -0.40 13.84 6.87
CA PRO A 176 -1.21 13.21 7.92
C PRO A 176 -2.66 12.94 7.49
N GLY A 177 -3.22 13.80 6.64
CA GLY A 177 -4.57 13.60 6.11
C GLY A 177 -4.75 12.34 5.23
N ARG A 178 -3.65 11.76 4.71
CA ARG A 178 -3.67 10.46 3.98
C ARG A 178 -3.49 9.27 4.92
N ALA A 179 -3.16 9.55 6.17
CA ALA A 179 -2.99 8.56 7.22
C ALA A 179 -4.13 8.58 8.27
N GLY A 180 -5.23 9.27 7.98
CA GLY A 180 -6.37 9.37 8.90
C GLY A 180 -6.37 10.61 9.80
N GLY A 181 -5.43 11.53 9.61
CA GLY A 181 -5.26 12.75 10.42
C GLY A 181 -4.04 12.68 11.34
N ALA A 182 -3.80 13.77 12.08
CA ALA A 182 -2.61 13.88 12.92
C ALA A 182 -2.63 12.87 14.09
N GLU A 183 -3.75 12.73 14.78
CA GLU A 183 -3.89 11.78 15.89
C GLU A 183 -3.64 10.34 15.43
N GLU A 184 -4.34 9.90 14.37
CA GLU A 184 -4.12 8.56 13.79
C GLU A 184 -2.67 8.36 13.39
N THR A 185 -2.05 9.38 12.75
CA THR A 185 -0.65 9.33 12.34
C THR A 185 0.27 9.11 13.54
N VAL A 186 0.09 9.89 14.61
CA VAL A 186 0.95 9.79 15.80
C VAL A 186 0.76 8.44 16.49
N ARG A 187 -0.50 8.05 16.77
CA ARG A 187 -0.80 6.77 17.45
C ARG A 187 -0.24 5.58 16.67
N SER A 188 -0.51 5.52 15.38
CA SER A 188 -0.08 4.40 14.54
C SER A 188 1.42 4.36 14.33
N CYS A 189 2.07 5.50 14.08
CA CYS A 189 3.52 5.53 13.93
C CYS A 189 4.25 5.22 15.24
N SER A 190 3.72 5.67 16.38
CA SER A 190 4.31 5.37 17.71
C SER A 190 4.24 3.89 18.07
N ALA A 191 3.34 3.13 17.45
CA ALA A 191 3.21 1.69 17.65
C ALA A 191 4.26 0.84 16.89
N PHE A 192 5.12 1.44 16.06
CA PHE A 192 6.24 0.71 15.48
C PHE A 192 7.18 0.19 16.59
N PRO A 193 7.48 -1.13 16.63
CA PRO A 193 8.31 -1.69 17.69
C PRO A 193 9.77 -1.25 17.61
N TYR A 194 10.25 -0.90 16.43
CA TYR A 194 11.58 -0.34 16.18
C TYR A 194 11.61 0.35 14.79
N LEU A 195 12.56 1.24 14.62
CA LEU A 195 12.90 1.90 13.36
C LEU A 195 14.40 1.80 13.14
N ASP A 196 14.81 1.67 11.89
CA ASP A 196 16.20 1.88 11.48
C ASP A 196 16.42 3.39 11.35
N ILE A 197 17.08 3.97 12.37
CA ILE A 197 17.26 5.42 12.46
C ILE A 197 18.14 5.95 11.31
N ASP A 198 19.15 5.22 10.89
CA ASP A 198 20.04 5.64 9.79
C ASP A 198 19.24 5.69 8.48
N VAL A 199 18.46 4.66 8.21
CA VAL A 199 17.55 4.61 7.04
C VAL A 199 16.51 5.74 7.10
N LEU A 200 15.96 6.00 8.28
CA LEU A 200 15.00 7.10 8.47
C LEU A 200 15.64 8.47 8.16
N LEU A 201 16.86 8.71 8.65
CA LEU A 201 17.60 9.95 8.39
C LEU A 201 17.93 10.13 6.91
N GLU A 202 18.27 9.05 6.20
CA GLU A 202 18.47 9.09 4.74
C GLU A 202 17.18 9.53 4.00
N ILE A 203 16.03 8.97 4.37
CA ILE A 203 14.73 9.36 3.79
C ILE A 203 14.39 10.82 4.11
N LEU A 204 14.68 11.24 5.33
CA LEU A 204 14.50 12.63 5.76
C LEU A 204 15.49 13.59 5.10
N GLY A 205 16.56 13.11 4.44
CA GLY A 205 17.61 13.93 3.84
C GLY A 205 17.11 15.06 2.96
N GLY A 206 16.11 14.79 2.11
CA GLY A 206 15.46 15.76 1.23
C GLY A 206 14.12 16.32 1.73
N ALA A 207 13.73 16.02 2.98
CA ALA A 207 12.40 16.37 3.49
C ALA A 207 12.29 17.88 3.80
N PRO A 208 11.09 18.51 3.58
CA PRO A 208 10.83 19.88 3.98
C PRO A 208 10.93 20.07 5.50
N ALA A 209 11.29 21.27 5.94
CA ALA A 209 11.43 21.62 7.36
C ALA A 209 10.20 21.26 8.22
N ALA A 210 9.00 21.36 7.66
CA ALA A 210 7.77 20.96 8.38
C ALA A 210 7.71 19.44 8.64
N VAL A 211 8.26 18.61 7.77
CA VAL A 211 8.35 17.16 7.96
C VAL A 211 9.44 16.85 8.98
N ILE A 212 10.57 17.56 8.91
CA ILE A 212 11.65 17.47 9.91
C ILE A 212 11.12 17.79 11.31
N ALA A 213 10.35 18.88 11.46
CA ALA A 213 9.76 19.27 12.74
C ALA A 213 8.83 18.19 13.32
N ARG A 214 7.97 17.59 12.48
CA ARG A 214 7.07 16.50 12.89
C ARG A 214 7.84 15.22 13.25
N ALA A 215 8.82 14.86 12.43
CA ALA A 215 9.64 13.68 12.65
C ALA A 215 10.49 13.83 13.92
N GLY A 216 11.15 14.99 14.08
CA GLY A 216 11.94 15.29 15.26
C GLY A 216 11.10 15.24 16.54
N TRP A 217 9.90 15.85 16.53
CA TRP A 217 8.98 15.80 17.67
C TRP A 217 8.60 14.35 18.05
N LEU A 218 8.28 13.52 17.06
CA LEU A 218 7.89 12.13 17.30
C LEU A 218 9.08 11.29 17.78
N LEU A 219 10.28 11.48 17.19
CA LEU A 219 11.51 10.81 17.60
C LEU A 219 11.92 11.20 19.03
N ASP A 220 11.75 12.47 19.40
CA ASP A 220 11.99 12.98 20.75
C ASP A 220 11.03 12.32 21.76
N ALA A 221 9.73 12.30 21.44
CA ALA A 221 8.71 11.65 22.26
C ALA A 221 8.92 10.13 22.43
N LYS A 222 9.53 9.46 21.46
CA LYS A 222 9.82 8.01 21.45
C LYS A 222 11.31 7.70 21.60
N GLN A 223 12.11 8.66 22.08
CA GLN A 223 13.57 8.56 22.14
C GLN A 223 14.04 7.29 22.84
N ALA A 224 13.50 7.01 24.01
CA ALA A 224 13.89 5.84 24.81
C ALA A 224 13.45 4.52 24.13
N ASP A 225 12.25 4.48 23.54
CA ASP A 225 11.69 3.27 22.95
C ASP A 225 12.43 2.85 21.67
N TRP A 226 12.85 3.84 20.87
CA TRP A 226 13.53 3.59 19.60
C TRP A 226 15.05 3.76 19.67
N GLY A 227 15.61 4.08 20.86
CA GLY A 227 17.05 4.24 21.05
C GLY A 227 17.64 5.40 20.24
N VAL A 228 16.90 6.50 20.11
CA VAL A 228 17.35 7.66 19.31
C VAL A 228 18.44 8.41 20.08
N ALA A 229 19.61 8.61 19.46
CA ALA A 229 20.72 9.35 20.07
C ALA A 229 20.43 10.85 20.15
N ASP A 230 20.95 11.55 21.16
CA ASP A 230 20.80 13.00 21.31
C ASP A 230 21.37 13.76 20.11
N GLU A 231 22.48 13.30 19.55
CA GLU A 231 23.12 13.88 18.37
C GLU A 231 22.19 13.83 17.15
N THR A 232 21.38 12.77 17.04
CA THR A 232 20.37 12.66 15.98
C THR A 232 19.31 13.75 16.11
N LEU A 233 18.79 13.95 17.32
CA LEU A 233 17.79 15.00 17.57
C LEU A 233 18.38 16.39 17.34
N LEU A 234 19.60 16.66 17.78
CA LEU A 234 20.31 17.93 17.52
C LEU A 234 20.49 18.17 16.01
N SER A 235 20.87 17.15 15.25
CA SER A 235 21.04 17.27 13.79
C SER A 235 19.73 17.60 13.07
N LEU A 236 18.61 17.13 13.58
CA LEU A 236 17.28 17.48 13.04
C LEU A 236 16.86 18.90 13.43
N GLU A 237 17.18 19.35 14.66
CA GLU A 237 16.94 20.73 15.09
C GLU A 237 17.63 21.76 14.20
N GLU A 238 18.87 21.51 13.79
CA GLU A 238 19.65 22.37 12.89
C GLU A 238 18.98 22.53 11.51
N ARG A 239 18.13 21.58 11.12
CA ARG A 239 17.42 21.59 9.85
C ARG A 239 16.01 22.20 9.92
N LEU A 240 15.61 22.70 11.09
CA LEU A 240 14.32 23.38 11.24
C LEU A 240 14.31 24.71 10.49
N GLY A 241 13.15 25.04 9.89
CA GLY A 241 12.95 26.32 9.24
C GLY A 241 12.91 27.51 10.22
N HIS A 242 12.97 28.73 9.69
CA HIS A 242 12.86 29.94 10.50
C HIS A 242 11.47 30.10 11.13
N GLY A 243 10.40 29.67 10.44
CA GLY A 243 9.02 29.77 10.91
C GLY A 243 8.50 28.50 11.54
N PRO A 244 7.36 28.59 12.25
CA PRO A 244 6.73 27.44 12.86
C PRO A 244 6.09 26.51 11.82
N SER A 245 5.99 25.23 12.18
CA SER A 245 5.28 24.22 11.44
C SER A 245 4.02 23.80 12.21
N LYS A 246 3.15 22.98 11.60
CA LYS A 246 1.97 22.38 12.25
C LYS A 246 2.08 20.87 12.23
N LEU A 247 1.73 20.20 13.33
CA LEU A 247 1.58 18.75 13.37
C LEU A 247 0.41 18.32 12.47
N ASP A 248 -0.73 18.98 12.57
CA ASP A 248 -1.84 18.87 11.64
C ASP A 248 -1.92 20.09 10.71
N PRO A 249 -1.53 19.96 9.43
CA PRO A 249 -1.64 21.06 8.47
C PRO A 249 -3.07 21.57 8.25
N LYS A 250 -4.08 20.75 8.56
CA LYS A 250 -5.50 21.06 8.39
C LYS A 250 -6.16 21.63 9.66
N ALA A 251 -5.47 21.60 10.81
CA ALA A 251 -6.01 22.13 12.04
C ALA A 251 -6.32 23.63 11.89
N LYS A 252 -7.57 24.01 12.19
CA LYS A 252 -8.01 25.41 12.20
C LYS A 252 -7.44 26.15 13.40
N GLU A 253 -7.41 25.47 14.54
CA GLU A 253 -6.89 25.97 15.81
C GLU A 253 -5.75 25.07 16.30
N ASN A 254 -4.84 25.64 17.07
CA ASN A 254 -3.75 24.91 17.70
C ASN A 254 -3.76 25.30 19.18
N ARG A 255 -3.79 24.29 20.06
CA ARG A 255 -3.88 24.46 21.52
C ARG A 255 -2.56 24.22 22.24
N GLY A 256 -1.58 23.65 21.54
CA GLY A 256 -0.27 23.33 22.07
C GLY A 256 0.86 23.87 21.20
N TRP A 257 2.05 23.90 21.79
CA TRP A 257 3.27 24.37 21.17
C TRP A 257 4.47 23.61 21.69
N SER A 258 5.22 22.96 20.80
CA SER A 258 6.53 22.42 21.12
C SER A 258 7.63 23.41 20.76
N LEU A 259 8.30 23.96 21.78
CA LEU A 259 9.33 24.99 21.62
C LEU A 259 10.55 24.43 20.87
N ARG A 260 11.02 23.24 21.25
CA ARG A 260 12.17 22.58 20.63
C ARG A 260 11.99 22.41 19.13
N TRP A 261 10.83 21.89 18.72
CA TRP A 261 10.53 21.53 17.33
C TRP A 261 9.85 22.65 16.54
N LYS A 262 9.62 23.82 17.13
CA LYS A 262 8.86 24.95 16.52
C LYS A 262 7.55 24.45 15.89
N LEU A 263 6.81 23.60 16.63
CA LEU A 263 5.68 22.85 16.10
C LEU A 263 4.40 23.21 16.85
N TYR A 264 3.41 23.72 16.12
CA TYR A 264 2.05 23.86 16.63
C TYR A 264 1.38 22.49 16.73
N LEU A 265 0.76 22.23 17.87
CA LEU A 265 0.03 21.01 18.18
C LEU A 265 -1.49 21.29 18.15
N PRO A 266 -2.32 20.36 17.61
CA PRO A 266 -3.77 20.58 17.52
C PRO A 266 -4.44 20.61 18.90
N GLU A 267 -3.91 19.88 19.88
CA GLU A 267 -4.35 19.85 21.27
C GLU A 267 -3.20 20.28 22.18
N THR A 268 -3.44 20.28 23.51
CA THR A 268 -2.37 20.57 24.49
C THR A 268 -1.20 19.57 24.34
N GLU A 269 -0.01 19.99 24.71
CA GLU A 269 1.18 19.14 24.57
C GLU A 269 1.03 17.79 25.31
N GLY A 270 0.45 17.82 26.52
CA GLY A 270 0.20 16.59 27.30
C GLY A 270 -0.80 15.65 26.61
N GLU A 271 -1.86 16.17 25.98
CA GLU A 271 -2.81 15.37 25.22
C GLU A 271 -2.16 14.75 23.99
N VAL A 272 -1.38 15.53 23.22
CA VAL A 272 -0.69 15.01 22.02
C VAL A 272 0.39 13.98 22.39
N LEU A 273 1.10 14.18 23.50
CA LEU A 273 2.05 13.18 24.03
C LEU A 273 1.35 11.89 24.44
N SER A 274 0.11 11.94 24.94
CA SER A 274 -0.66 10.72 25.23
C SER A 274 -0.98 9.87 24.01
N TRP A 275 -0.88 10.42 22.80
CA TRP A 275 -1.04 9.66 21.56
C TRP A 275 0.16 8.76 21.23
N THR A 276 1.31 8.98 21.90
CA THR A 276 2.53 8.18 21.68
C THR A 276 2.62 6.94 22.59
N SER A 277 1.66 6.75 23.49
CA SER A 277 1.58 5.64 24.47
C SER A 277 0.78 4.44 23.96
#